data_c84f835e0e920668eff1e4f41a8d8c71
#
_entry.id   c84f835e0e920668eff1e4f41a8d8c71
#
_cell.length_a   1.000
_cell.length_b   1.000
_cell.length_c   1.000
_cell.angle_alpha   90.00
_cell.angle_beta   90.00
_cell.angle_gamma   90.00
#
_symmetry.space_group_name_H-M   'P 1'
#
loop_
_entity.id
_entity.type
_entity.pdbx_description
1 polymer ?
#
loop_
_entity_poly.entity_id
_entity_poly.type
_entity_poly.pdbx_seq_one_letter_code
_entity_poly.pdbx_strand_id
1 'polypeptide(L)'
;MLEVEHLCFSYGKREVLRGVDLRAEPGELVFVLGANGAGKTTLFRCILGLLPGYQGCVRVDGCDVSSLAPRALAKKIAYIPQTSHMIFPYTALELVLMGTNRRLGLFSAPGRRERAIAMEALEELGIADYAHRSFAELSGGEQQLVLAAPALAQQARLLLMDEPTPALDFGNQV
;
A
#
# COMPACT_ATOMS: atom_id res chain seq x y z
N MET A 1 -2.61 -8.19 12.50
CA MET A 1 -1.99 -7.40 13.57
C MET A 1 -0.63 -6.93 13.12
N LEU A 2 -0.32 -5.64 13.31
CA LEU A 2 1.01 -5.03 13.13
C LEU A 2 1.60 -4.70 14.50
N GLU A 3 2.85 -5.03 14.70
CA GLU A 3 3.62 -4.68 15.90
C GLU A 3 4.96 -4.08 15.47
N VAL A 4 5.28 -2.93 15.99
CA VAL A 4 6.57 -2.23 15.83
C VAL A 4 7.09 -1.96 17.23
N GLU A 5 8.29 -2.43 17.53
CA GLU A 5 8.89 -2.34 18.87
C GLU A 5 10.27 -1.69 18.78
N HIS A 6 10.43 -0.56 19.47
CA HIS A 6 11.69 0.19 19.62
C HIS A 6 12.41 0.42 18.28
N LEU A 7 11.64 0.74 17.22
CA LEU A 7 12.17 0.90 15.87
C LEU A 7 13.02 2.15 15.76
N CYS A 8 14.31 1.96 15.49
CA CYS A 8 15.27 3.02 15.19
C CYS A 8 15.83 2.86 13.78
N PHE A 9 15.94 3.97 13.05
CA PHE A 9 16.53 3.97 11.71
C PHE A 9 17.27 5.26 11.40
N SER A 10 18.42 5.14 10.72
CA SER A 10 19.25 6.26 10.30
C SER A 10 19.65 6.17 8.84
N TYR A 11 19.59 7.29 8.12
CA TYR A 11 20.25 7.45 6.81
C TYR A 11 21.66 7.95 7.03
N GLY A 12 22.64 7.04 7.00
CA GLY A 12 24.03 7.35 7.34
C GLY A 12 24.14 7.87 8.79
N LYS A 13 24.53 9.12 8.96
CA LYS A 13 24.66 9.77 10.29
C LYS A 13 23.37 10.43 10.78
N ARG A 14 22.36 10.54 9.93
CA ARG A 14 21.09 11.20 10.28
C ARG A 14 20.10 10.20 10.83
N GLU A 15 19.85 10.25 12.12
CA GLU A 15 18.81 9.46 12.78
C GLU A 15 17.43 10.05 12.45
N VAL A 16 16.51 9.19 11.97
CA VAL A 16 15.18 9.58 11.53
C VAL A 16 14.10 8.94 12.40
N LEU A 17 14.25 7.66 12.76
CA LEU A 17 13.35 6.98 13.69
C LEU A 17 14.10 6.71 15.00
N ARG A 18 13.46 7.01 16.14
CA ARG A 18 14.08 7.00 17.46
C ARG A 18 13.21 6.23 18.44
N GLY A 19 13.32 4.90 18.43
CA GLY A 19 12.56 4.05 19.36
C GLY A 19 11.06 4.15 19.15
N VAL A 20 10.59 4.01 17.90
CA VAL A 20 9.16 4.10 17.60
C VAL A 20 8.48 2.79 18.00
N ASP A 21 7.44 2.90 18.81
CA ASP A 21 6.54 1.81 19.16
C ASP A 21 5.17 2.09 18.52
N LEU A 22 4.61 1.08 17.83
CA LEU A 22 3.30 1.15 17.18
C LEU A 22 2.64 -0.22 17.20
N ARG A 23 1.34 -0.24 17.44
CA ARG A 23 0.51 -1.44 17.33
C ARG A 23 -0.76 -1.12 16.57
N ALA A 24 -1.20 -2.04 15.72
CA ALA A 24 -2.49 -1.98 15.05
C ALA A 24 -3.13 -3.37 15.03
N GLU A 25 -4.34 -3.46 15.58
CA GLU A 25 -5.14 -4.68 15.64
C GLU A 25 -5.99 -4.86 14.38
N PRO A 26 -6.50 -6.07 14.10
CA PRO A 26 -7.45 -6.29 13.02
C PRO A 26 -8.71 -5.42 13.19
N GLY A 27 -9.12 -4.72 12.12
CA GLY A 27 -10.28 -3.83 12.13
C GLY A 27 -10.01 -2.45 12.73
N GLU A 28 -8.78 -2.18 13.17
CA GLU A 28 -8.39 -0.89 13.72
C GLU A 28 -7.87 0.05 12.63
N LEU A 29 -8.23 1.34 12.75
CA LEU A 29 -7.71 2.42 11.93
C LEU A 29 -6.75 3.26 12.77
N VAL A 30 -5.46 3.24 12.40
CA VAL A 30 -4.40 3.95 13.10
C VAL A 30 -3.87 5.09 12.26
N PHE A 31 -3.84 6.31 12.82
CA PHE A 31 -3.30 7.48 12.15
C PHE A 31 -1.91 7.80 12.68
N VAL A 32 -0.93 7.89 11.77
CA VAL A 32 0.43 8.36 12.07
C VAL A 32 0.52 9.83 11.71
N LEU A 33 0.46 10.70 12.73
CA LEU A 33 0.51 12.15 12.55
C LEU A 33 1.92 12.69 12.79
N GLY A 34 2.28 13.73 12.06
CA GLY A 34 3.57 14.41 12.21
C GLY A 34 3.86 15.37 11.06
N ALA A 35 4.75 16.33 11.30
CA ALA A 35 5.20 17.30 10.30
C ALA A 35 5.88 16.61 9.09
N ASN A 36 6.00 17.35 7.98
CA ASN A 36 6.78 16.88 6.83
C ASN A 36 8.24 16.64 7.26
N GLY A 37 8.80 15.49 6.87
CA GLY A 37 10.13 15.07 7.29
C GLY A 37 10.22 14.45 8.68
N ALA A 38 9.12 14.25 9.41
CA ALA A 38 9.11 13.58 10.72
C ALA A 38 9.45 12.08 10.67
N GLY A 39 9.56 11.48 9.47
CA GLY A 39 9.91 10.06 9.33
C GLY A 39 8.74 9.13 9.01
N LYS A 40 7.52 9.63 8.76
CA LYS A 40 6.33 8.81 8.45
C LYS A 40 6.59 7.83 7.30
N THR A 41 7.03 8.33 6.15
CA THR A 41 7.39 7.49 4.99
C THR A 41 8.55 6.53 5.29
N THR A 42 9.50 6.94 6.14
CA THR A 42 10.60 6.05 6.58
C THR A 42 10.06 4.90 7.43
N LEU A 43 9.15 5.17 8.36
CA LEU A 43 8.46 4.15 9.15
C LEU A 43 7.75 3.15 8.24
N PHE A 44 6.94 3.63 7.29
CA PHE A 44 6.25 2.76 6.34
C PHE A 44 7.21 1.92 5.49
N ARG A 45 8.32 2.50 5.03
CA ARG A 45 9.34 1.75 4.28
C ARG A 45 10.01 0.66 5.12
N CYS A 46 10.23 0.89 6.42
CA CYS A 46 10.70 -0.17 7.34
C CYS A 46 9.65 -1.28 7.47
N ILE A 47 8.38 -0.93 7.70
CA ILE A 47 7.27 -1.90 7.80
C ILE A 47 7.11 -2.69 6.49
N LEU A 48 7.32 -2.07 5.33
CA LEU A 48 7.28 -2.71 4.01
C LEU A 48 8.53 -3.54 3.69
N GLY A 49 9.52 -3.61 4.59
CA GLY A 49 10.78 -4.31 4.36
C GLY A 49 11.65 -3.70 3.27
N LEU A 50 11.40 -2.45 2.88
CA LEU A 50 12.14 -1.73 1.84
C LEU A 50 13.43 -1.08 2.36
N LEU A 51 13.55 -0.90 3.68
CA LEU A 51 14.73 -0.36 4.34
C LEU A 51 15.27 -1.42 5.32
N PRO A 52 16.29 -2.18 4.94
CA PRO A 52 16.98 -3.10 5.85
C PRO A 52 17.88 -2.37 6.84
N GLY A 53 18.28 -3.03 7.93
CA GLY A 53 19.27 -2.53 8.87
C GLY A 53 18.73 -1.56 9.92
N TYR A 54 17.42 -1.53 10.14
CA TYR A 54 16.83 -0.88 11.31
C TYR A 54 17.13 -1.68 12.59
N GLN A 55 17.10 -1.00 13.74
CA GLN A 55 17.11 -1.62 15.06
C GLN A 55 15.70 -1.73 15.59
N GLY A 56 15.45 -2.66 16.50
CA GLY A 56 14.12 -2.98 16.98
C GLY A 56 13.47 -4.11 16.18
N CYS A 57 12.16 -4.22 16.26
CA CYS A 57 11.42 -5.31 15.62
C CYS A 57 10.16 -4.80 14.92
N VAL A 58 9.88 -5.36 13.73
CA VAL A 58 8.62 -5.14 13.00
C VAL A 58 8.00 -6.50 12.69
N ARG A 59 6.78 -6.75 13.21
CA ARG A 59 6.05 -8.00 12.96
C ARG A 59 4.71 -7.73 12.30
N VAL A 60 4.36 -8.59 11.35
CA VAL A 60 3.03 -8.60 10.72
C VAL A 60 2.45 -10.00 10.85
N ASP A 61 1.29 -10.12 11.50
CA ASP A 61 0.68 -11.39 11.87
C ASP A 61 1.67 -12.34 12.60
N GLY A 62 2.43 -11.82 13.56
CA GLY A 62 3.42 -12.55 14.34
C GLY A 62 4.71 -12.93 13.59
N CYS A 63 4.84 -12.59 12.31
CA CYS A 63 6.04 -12.88 11.51
C CYS A 63 6.93 -11.64 11.45
N ASP A 64 8.21 -11.78 11.75
CA ASP A 64 9.20 -10.71 11.60
C ASP A 64 9.38 -10.36 10.11
N VAL A 65 9.19 -9.08 9.79
CA VAL A 65 9.29 -8.55 8.42
C VAL A 65 10.68 -8.81 7.82
N SER A 66 11.74 -8.72 8.61
CA SER A 66 13.11 -8.93 8.15
C SER A 66 13.38 -10.38 7.69
N SER A 67 12.58 -11.34 8.17
CA SER A 67 12.68 -12.76 7.81
C SER A 67 11.84 -13.15 6.61
N LEU A 68 10.92 -12.29 6.16
CA LEU A 68 9.99 -12.58 5.09
C LEU A 68 10.58 -12.24 3.71
N ALA A 69 10.42 -13.15 2.76
CA ALA A 69 10.67 -12.81 1.35
C ALA A 69 9.68 -11.73 0.90
N PRO A 70 10.09 -10.80 -0.01
CA PRO A 70 9.24 -9.69 -0.46
C PRO A 70 7.85 -10.12 -0.95
N ARG A 71 7.79 -11.27 -1.61
CA ARG A 71 6.53 -11.83 -2.12
C ARG A 71 5.61 -12.35 -1.00
N ALA A 72 6.17 -12.83 0.10
CA ALA A 72 5.41 -13.26 1.28
C ALA A 72 4.85 -12.05 2.02
N LEU A 73 5.65 -10.99 2.15
CA LEU A 73 5.25 -9.74 2.76
C LEU A 73 4.14 -9.03 1.95
N ALA A 74 4.27 -9.01 0.61
CA ALA A 74 3.24 -8.47 -0.29
C ALA A 74 1.89 -9.22 -0.22
N LYS A 75 1.83 -10.41 0.37
CA LYS A 75 0.54 -11.07 0.66
C LYS A 75 -0.13 -10.56 1.94
N LYS A 76 0.62 -9.89 2.79
CA LYS A 76 0.16 -9.41 4.11
C LYS A 76 -0.12 -7.92 4.13
N ILE A 77 0.66 -7.14 3.38
CA ILE A 77 0.60 -5.67 3.39
C ILE A 77 0.32 -5.15 1.99
N ALA A 78 -0.68 -4.29 1.86
CA ALA A 78 -0.87 -3.41 0.70
C ALA A 78 -0.41 -1.99 1.05
N TYR A 79 0.05 -1.26 0.04
CA TYR A 79 0.57 0.09 0.23
C TYR A 79 0.04 1.04 -0.86
N ILE A 80 -0.50 2.16 -0.42
CA ILE A 80 -0.90 3.28 -1.28
C ILE A 80 0.11 4.41 -1.06
N PRO A 81 0.93 4.75 -2.06
CA PRO A 81 1.90 5.85 -1.95
C PRO A 81 1.20 7.21 -2.07
N GLN A 82 1.81 8.24 -1.50
CA GLN A 82 1.35 9.62 -1.59
C GLN A 82 1.22 10.11 -3.04
N THR A 83 2.19 9.79 -3.88
CA THR A 83 2.22 10.15 -5.29
C THR A 83 2.72 9.01 -6.15
N SER A 84 2.18 8.88 -7.34
CA SER A 84 2.67 7.97 -8.37
C SER A 84 2.82 8.72 -9.68
N HIS A 85 4.05 8.86 -10.17
CA HIS A 85 4.30 9.34 -11.51
C HIS A 85 4.28 8.16 -12.47
N MET A 86 3.16 7.99 -13.17
CA MET A 86 3.05 6.97 -14.21
C MET A 86 3.67 7.49 -15.50
N ILE A 87 4.73 6.84 -15.97
CA ILE A 87 5.45 7.18 -17.21
C ILE A 87 4.79 6.51 -18.43
N PHE A 88 4.04 5.43 -18.20
CA PHE A 88 3.41 4.64 -19.26
C PHE A 88 1.91 4.87 -19.35
N PRO A 89 1.31 4.83 -20.56
CA PRO A 89 -0.12 5.06 -20.78
C PRO A 89 -0.95 3.82 -20.41
N TYR A 90 -0.93 3.43 -19.13
CA TYR A 90 -1.78 2.34 -18.64
C TYR A 90 -3.23 2.78 -18.53
N THR A 91 -4.16 1.87 -18.80
CA THR A 91 -5.57 2.01 -18.42
C THR A 91 -5.74 1.79 -16.91
N ALA A 92 -6.85 2.29 -16.34
CA ALA A 92 -7.16 2.06 -14.94
C ALA A 92 -7.17 0.57 -14.60
N LEU A 93 -7.79 -0.28 -15.42
CA LEU A 93 -7.83 -1.72 -15.22
C LEU A 93 -6.44 -2.36 -15.23
N GLU A 94 -5.55 -1.95 -16.14
CA GLU A 94 -4.18 -2.48 -16.19
C GLU A 94 -3.40 -2.14 -14.91
N LEU A 95 -3.59 -0.94 -14.35
CA LEU A 95 -3.00 -0.55 -13.07
C LEU A 95 -3.53 -1.43 -11.92
N VAL A 96 -4.85 -1.65 -11.87
CA VAL A 96 -5.45 -2.46 -10.81
C VAL A 96 -5.04 -3.93 -10.92
N LEU A 97 -4.86 -4.44 -12.13
CA LEU A 97 -4.35 -5.80 -12.36
C LEU A 97 -2.95 -6.01 -11.77
N MET A 98 -2.12 -4.96 -11.64
CA MET A 98 -0.81 -5.08 -10.96
C MET A 98 -0.96 -5.48 -9.49
N GLY A 99 -2.05 -5.07 -8.82
CA GLY A 99 -2.37 -5.48 -7.45
C GLY A 99 -2.64 -6.99 -7.32
N THR A 100 -3.07 -7.66 -8.39
CA THR A 100 -3.36 -9.09 -8.37
C THR A 100 -2.11 -9.99 -8.54
N ASN A 101 -0.95 -9.42 -8.89
CA ASN A 101 0.28 -10.14 -9.23
C ASN A 101 0.79 -11.08 -8.12
N ARG A 102 0.41 -10.85 -6.85
CA ARG A 102 0.78 -11.75 -5.75
C ARG A 102 0.31 -13.19 -5.94
N ARG A 103 -0.73 -13.39 -6.76
CA ARG A 103 -1.37 -14.69 -7.02
C ARG A 103 -0.76 -15.40 -8.24
N LEU A 104 -0.06 -14.65 -9.09
CA LEU A 104 0.48 -15.15 -10.34
C LEU A 104 1.87 -15.78 -10.17
N GLY A 105 2.18 -16.77 -10.98
CA GLY A 105 3.54 -17.28 -11.17
C GLY A 105 4.42 -16.24 -11.88
N LEU A 106 5.75 -16.44 -11.82
CA LEU A 106 6.73 -15.52 -12.43
C LEU A 106 6.51 -15.25 -13.93
N PHE A 107 5.87 -16.19 -14.63
CA PHE A 107 5.64 -16.11 -16.08
C PHE A 107 4.14 -16.18 -16.45
N SER A 108 3.25 -15.95 -15.48
CA SER A 108 1.81 -16.03 -15.73
C SER A 108 1.22 -14.65 -15.98
N ALA A 109 0.48 -14.48 -17.05
CA ALA A 109 -0.32 -13.27 -17.29
C ALA A 109 -1.63 -13.32 -16.48
N PRO A 110 -2.20 -12.14 -16.11
CA PRO A 110 -3.50 -12.05 -15.47
C PRO A 110 -4.60 -12.70 -16.32
N GLY A 111 -5.32 -13.65 -15.71
CA GLY A 111 -6.41 -14.38 -16.36
C GLY A 111 -7.79 -13.77 -16.06
N ARG A 112 -8.85 -14.54 -16.31
CA ARG A 112 -10.25 -14.12 -16.06
C ARG A 112 -10.50 -13.81 -14.57
N ARG A 113 -9.91 -14.59 -13.68
CA ARG A 113 -10.07 -14.43 -12.21
C ARG A 113 -9.46 -13.11 -11.74
N GLU A 114 -8.24 -12.81 -12.17
CA GLU A 114 -7.53 -11.57 -11.81
C GLU A 114 -8.26 -10.35 -12.35
N ARG A 115 -8.81 -10.45 -13.58
CA ARG A 115 -9.64 -9.39 -14.17
C ARG A 115 -10.93 -9.17 -13.36
N ALA A 116 -11.60 -10.23 -12.91
CA ALA A 116 -12.78 -10.13 -12.08
C ALA A 116 -12.47 -9.41 -10.75
N ILE A 117 -11.38 -9.80 -10.07
CA ILE A 117 -10.92 -9.14 -8.82
C ILE A 117 -10.59 -7.66 -9.07
N ALA A 118 -9.94 -7.34 -10.18
CA ALA A 118 -9.61 -5.95 -10.52
C ALA A 118 -10.86 -5.12 -10.81
N MET A 119 -11.85 -5.68 -11.49
CA MET A 119 -13.14 -5.01 -11.72
C MET A 119 -13.92 -4.81 -10.43
N GLU A 120 -13.99 -5.82 -9.55
CA GLU A 120 -14.61 -5.72 -8.23
C GLU A 120 -14.01 -4.57 -7.42
N ALA A 121 -12.67 -4.43 -7.41
CA ALA A 121 -12.01 -3.33 -6.72
C ALA A 121 -12.35 -1.95 -7.31
N LEU A 122 -12.55 -1.86 -8.63
CA LEU A 122 -13.00 -0.62 -9.27
C LEU A 122 -14.48 -0.33 -8.95
N GLU A 123 -15.32 -1.36 -8.86
CA GLU A 123 -16.72 -1.25 -8.47
C GLU A 123 -16.88 -0.80 -7.02
N GLU A 124 -16.10 -1.36 -6.09
CA GLU A 124 -16.08 -0.95 -4.67
C GLU A 124 -15.76 0.53 -4.49
N LEU A 125 -14.91 1.09 -5.38
CA LEU A 125 -14.59 2.52 -5.37
C LEU A 125 -15.54 3.38 -6.22
N GLY A 126 -16.55 2.80 -6.86
CA GLY A 126 -17.49 3.53 -7.72
C GLY A 126 -16.88 4.07 -9.01
N ILE A 127 -15.79 3.46 -9.50
CA ILE A 127 -15.02 3.93 -10.68
C ILE A 127 -14.90 2.86 -11.79
N ALA A 128 -15.81 1.91 -11.84
CA ALA A 128 -15.82 0.85 -12.85
C ALA A 128 -15.86 1.39 -14.29
N ASP A 129 -16.54 2.52 -14.51
CA ASP A 129 -16.63 3.18 -15.82
C ASP A 129 -15.28 3.70 -16.34
N TYR A 130 -14.28 3.82 -15.46
CA TYR A 130 -12.94 4.26 -15.84
C TYR A 130 -12.01 3.11 -16.24
N ALA A 131 -12.45 1.85 -16.11
CA ALA A 131 -11.63 0.67 -16.32
C ALA A 131 -10.78 0.73 -17.61
N HIS A 132 -11.36 1.21 -18.70
CA HIS A 132 -10.72 1.26 -20.02
C HIS A 132 -10.18 2.65 -20.39
N ARG A 133 -10.29 3.66 -19.49
CA ARG A 133 -9.71 4.98 -19.72
C ARG A 133 -8.22 4.97 -19.41
N SER A 134 -7.47 5.77 -20.15
CA SER A 134 -6.06 6.02 -19.84
C SER A 134 -5.96 6.75 -18.51
N PHE A 135 -5.06 6.30 -17.63
CA PHE A 135 -4.82 6.95 -16.33
C PHE A 135 -4.46 8.45 -16.49
N ALA A 136 -3.73 8.80 -17.56
CA ALA A 136 -3.33 10.17 -17.83
C ALA A 136 -4.50 11.10 -18.20
N GLU A 137 -5.64 10.54 -18.64
CA GLU A 137 -6.83 11.31 -19.03
C GLU A 137 -7.79 11.56 -17.84
N LEU A 138 -7.50 10.93 -16.70
CA LEU A 138 -8.32 11.07 -15.48
C LEU A 138 -7.96 12.36 -14.74
N SER A 139 -8.97 12.96 -14.11
CA SER A 139 -8.76 14.07 -13.17
C SER A 139 -7.92 13.63 -11.96
N GLY A 140 -7.31 14.56 -11.24
CA GLY A 140 -6.46 14.24 -10.09
C GLY A 140 -7.18 13.42 -9.01
N GLY A 141 -8.47 13.68 -8.75
CA GLY A 141 -9.27 12.90 -7.80
C GLY A 141 -9.54 11.47 -8.31
N GLU A 142 -9.89 11.32 -9.59
CA GLU A 142 -10.09 10.01 -10.23
C GLU A 142 -8.79 9.19 -10.25
N GLN A 143 -7.65 9.83 -10.52
CA GLN A 143 -6.34 9.19 -10.46
C GLN A 143 -6.03 8.65 -9.07
N GLN A 144 -6.37 9.39 -8.02
CA GLN A 144 -6.19 8.95 -6.63
C GLN A 144 -7.02 7.71 -6.31
N LEU A 145 -8.28 7.66 -6.74
CA LEU A 145 -9.13 6.47 -6.58
C LEU A 145 -8.54 5.27 -7.33
N VAL A 146 -8.10 5.47 -8.58
CA VAL A 146 -7.46 4.41 -9.36
C VAL A 146 -6.17 3.92 -8.72
N LEU A 147 -5.37 4.79 -8.07
CA LEU A 147 -4.16 4.40 -7.34
C LEU A 147 -4.46 3.61 -6.05
N ALA A 148 -5.65 3.76 -5.48
CA ALA A 148 -6.07 2.97 -4.32
C ALA A 148 -6.57 1.57 -4.72
N ALA A 149 -7.16 1.42 -5.90
CA ALA A 149 -7.78 0.17 -6.35
C ALA A 149 -6.82 -1.05 -6.39
N PRO A 150 -5.53 -0.94 -6.78
CA PRO A 150 -4.58 -2.06 -6.69
C PRO A 150 -4.42 -2.61 -5.27
N ALA A 151 -4.47 -1.76 -4.25
CA ALA A 151 -4.36 -2.18 -2.85
C ALA A 151 -5.60 -3.00 -2.41
N LEU A 152 -6.80 -2.63 -2.86
CA LEU A 152 -8.02 -3.42 -2.65
C LEU A 152 -7.94 -4.75 -3.42
N ALA A 153 -7.59 -4.74 -4.70
CA ALA A 153 -7.42 -5.94 -5.50
C ALA A 153 -6.37 -6.90 -4.91
N GLN A 154 -5.40 -6.39 -4.20
CA GLN A 154 -4.41 -7.18 -3.48
C GLN A 154 -5.04 -7.97 -2.32
N GLN A 155 -6.15 -7.51 -1.72
CA GLN A 155 -6.84 -8.16 -0.59
C GLN A 155 -5.88 -8.48 0.57
N ALA A 156 -4.97 -7.59 0.89
CA ALA A 156 -4.07 -7.72 2.02
C ALA A 156 -4.81 -7.47 3.35
N ARG A 157 -4.25 -7.99 4.46
CA ARG A 157 -4.85 -7.79 5.79
C ARG A 157 -4.47 -6.46 6.43
N LEU A 158 -3.38 -5.88 5.99
CA LEU A 158 -2.89 -4.57 6.44
C LEU A 158 -2.79 -3.65 5.22
N LEU A 159 -3.39 -2.48 5.33
CA LEU A 159 -3.28 -1.41 4.35
C LEU A 159 -2.49 -0.25 4.97
N LEU A 160 -1.41 0.14 4.33
CA LEU A 160 -0.66 1.34 4.65
C LEU A 160 -0.97 2.42 3.61
N MET A 161 -1.28 3.62 4.05
CA MET A 161 -1.51 4.79 3.19
C MET A 161 -0.59 5.93 3.62
N ASP A 162 0.25 6.40 2.70
CA ASP A 162 1.16 7.52 2.95
C ASP A 162 0.52 8.82 2.47
N GLU A 163 0.07 9.65 3.41
CA GLU A 163 -0.62 10.92 3.19
C GLU A 163 -1.79 10.80 2.18
N PRO A 164 -2.86 10.06 2.53
CA PRO A 164 -4.02 9.99 1.66
C PRO A 164 -4.60 11.40 1.48
N THR A 165 -4.73 11.83 0.22
CA THR A 165 -5.35 13.12 -0.07
C THR A 165 -6.84 13.11 0.31
N PRO A 166 -7.48 14.29 0.52
CA PRO A 166 -8.89 14.40 0.89
C PRO A 166 -9.89 13.71 -0.04
N ALA A 167 -9.46 13.27 -1.23
CA ALA A 167 -10.30 12.56 -2.19
C ALA A 167 -10.64 11.12 -1.78
N LEU A 168 -9.93 10.54 -0.81
CA LEU A 168 -10.21 9.22 -0.23
C LEU A 168 -11.02 9.38 1.07
N ASP A 169 -12.23 9.93 0.97
CA ASP A 169 -13.16 10.00 2.09
C ASP A 169 -13.87 8.64 2.26
N PHE A 170 -13.23 7.73 2.96
CA PHE A 170 -13.81 6.42 3.32
C PHE A 170 -14.94 6.52 4.36
N GLY A 171 -15.28 7.74 4.82
CA GLY A 171 -16.24 7.98 5.90
C GLY A 171 -17.71 8.05 5.49
N ASN A 172 -18.04 8.09 4.20
CA ASN A 172 -19.42 8.33 3.73
C ASN A 172 -20.17 7.09 3.20
N GLN A 173 -19.73 5.87 3.54
CA GLN A 173 -20.46 4.64 3.23
C GLN A 173 -20.81 3.87 4.51
N VAL A 174 -21.58 4.50 5.38
CA VAL A 174 -22.34 3.82 6.45
C VAL A 174 -23.80 4.23 6.34
#